data_219b402f751c3cc255cd1c8972cc646f
#
_entry.id   219b402f751c3cc255cd1c8972cc646f
#
_cell.length_a   1.000
_cell.length_b   1.000
_cell.length_c   1.000
_cell.angle_alpha   90.00
_cell.angle_beta   90.00
_cell.angle_gamma   90.00
#
_symmetry.space_group_name_H-M   'P 1'
#
loop_
_entity.id
_entity.type
_entity.pdbx_description
1 polymer ?
#
loop_
_entity_poly.entity_id
_entity_poly.type
_entity_poly.pdbx_seq_one_letter_code
_entity_poly.pdbx_strand_id
1 'polypeptide(L)'
;MPIDEIIENFELLEEWDDRYRYLIELGRALPPLPEAARNDANKVQGCASQVWLSTSIKPNGGAGPMLTFEGDSDAHIVRGLIAVLFALYSGKNAKDILSADAVALFEQLGLKEHLTPQRSNGFRSMVERIRRDANAALTAVH
;
A
#
# COMPACT_ATOMS: atom_id res chain seq x y z
N MET A 1 10.48 4.65 4.20
CA MET A 1 10.18 5.28 5.49
C MET A 1 9.37 4.30 6.34
N PRO A 2 9.75 4.04 7.59
CA PRO A 2 9.01 3.12 8.44
C PRO A 2 7.60 3.62 8.74
N ILE A 3 6.65 2.68 8.90
CA ILE A 3 5.26 3.06 9.15
C ILE A 3 5.08 3.86 10.45
N ASP A 4 5.85 3.54 11.47
CA ASP A 4 5.76 4.26 12.75
C ASP A 4 6.13 5.73 12.60
N GLU A 5 7.09 6.04 11.76
CA GLU A 5 7.47 7.43 11.46
C GLU A 5 6.37 8.16 10.71
N ILE A 6 5.69 7.50 9.80
CA ILE A 6 4.54 8.07 9.09
C ILE A 6 3.41 8.38 10.08
N ILE A 7 3.12 7.47 10.99
CA ILE A 7 2.09 7.67 12.01
C ILE A 7 2.43 8.87 12.90
N GLU A 8 3.68 8.95 13.36
CA GLU A 8 4.14 10.08 14.18
C GLU A 8 4.00 11.42 13.45
N ASN A 9 4.36 11.45 12.17
CA ASN A 9 4.24 12.65 11.36
C ASN A 9 2.78 13.08 11.19
N PHE A 10 1.87 12.12 10.99
CA PHE A 10 0.43 12.41 10.93
C PHE A 10 -0.10 12.98 12.24
N GLU A 11 0.37 12.46 13.36
CA GLU A 11 -0.04 12.96 14.69
C GLU A 11 0.42 14.40 14.94
N LEU A 12 1.57 14.78 14.38
CA LEU A 12 2.09 16.15 14.46
C LEU A 12 1.35 17.12 13.56
N LEU A 13 0.70 16.65 12.51
CA LEU A 13 -0.05 17.48 11.57
C LEU A 13 -1.53 17.49 11.99
N GLU A 14 -1.97 18.62 12.54
CA GLU A 14 -3.34 18.75 13.05
C GLU A 14 -4.36 19.02 11.95
N GLU A 15 -3.95 19.77 10.93
CA GLU A 15 -4.85 20.16 9.83
C GLU A 15 -4.86 19.11 8.73
N TRP A 16 -6.05 18.83 8.19
CA TRP A 16 -6.19 17.88 7.09
C TRP A 16 -5.41 18.29 5.84
N ASP A 17 -5.39 19.59 5.52
CA ASP A 17 -4.67 20.07 4.34
C ASP A 17 -3.18 19.73 4.43
N ASP A 18 -2.59 19.81 5.61
CA ASP A 18 -1.18 19.46 5.82
C ASP A 18 -0.96 17.95 5.70
N ARG A 19 -1.88 17.14 6.20
CA ARG A 19 -1.85 15.69 6.05
C ARG A 19 -1.98 15.28 4.58
N TYR A 20 -2.85 15.95 3.85
CA TYR A 20 -3.04 15.71 2.42
C TYR A 20 -1.75 15.98 1.64
N ARG A 21 -1.09 17.11 1.91
CA ARG A 21 0.19 17.43 1.29
C ARG A 21 1.26 16.42 1.63
N TYR A 22 1.30 15.97 2.88
CA TYR A 22 2.26 14.95 3.31
C TYR A 22 2.06 13.64 2.56
N LEU A 23 0.81 13.22 2.36
CA LEU A 23 0.50 12.03 1.55
C LEU A 23 1.02 12.18 0.13
N ILE A 24 0.80 13.34 -0.49
CA ILE A 24 1.29 13.60 -1.85
C ILE A 24 2.81 13.52 -1.90
N GLU A 25 3.50 14.05 -0.90
CA GLU A 25 4.97 13.97 -0.82
C GLU A 25 5.45 12.53 -0.66
N LEU A 26 4.79 11.74 0.15
CA LEU A 26 5.11 10.31 0.28
C LEU A 26 4.98 9.60 -1.08
N GLY A 27 3.94 9.93 -1.82
CA GLY A 27 3.73 9.37 -3.16
C GLY A 27 4.81 9.76 -4.15
N ARG A 28 5.32 10.98 -4.06
CA ARG A 28 6.42 11.44 -4.92
C ARG A 28 7.72 10.70 -4.65
N ALA A 29 7.89 10.19 -3.45
CA ALA A 29 9.09 9.44 -3.07
C ALA A 29 9.06 8.00 -3.56
N LEU A 30 7.93 7.50 -4.11
CA LEU A 30 7.87 6.17 -4.69
C LEU A 30 8.81 6.04 -5.89
N PRO A 31 9.59 4.96 -5.97
CA PRO A 31 10.39 4.70 -7.17
C PRO A 31 9.49 4.61 -8.41
N PRO A 32 9.95 5.08 -9.57
CA PRO A 32 9.19 4.95 -10.81
C PRO A 32 8.91 3.48 -11.12
N LEU A 33 7.67 3.16 -11.50
CA LEU A 33 7.32 1.82 -11.93
C LEU A 33 7.74 1.64 -13.40
N PRO A 34 8.50 0.57 -13.73
CA PRO A 34 8.84 0.31 -15.13
C PRO A 34 7.60 0.21 -16.01
N GLU A 35 7.69 0.71 -17.25
CA GLU A 35 6.57 0.68 -18.19
C GLU A 35 6.04 -0.73 -18.41
N ALA A 36 6.93 -1.72 -18.48
CA ALA A 36 6.55 -3.11 -18.66
C ALA A 36 5.71 -3.66 -17.49
N ALA A 37 5.82 -3.05 -16.30
CA ALA A 37 5.05 -3.45 -15.13
C ALA A 37 3.67 -2.79 -15.07
N ARG A 38 3.40 -1.81 -15.94
CA ARG A 38 2.08 -1.16 -16.06
C ARG A 38 1.21 -1.99 -17.01
N ASN A 39 0.85 -3.18 -16.58
CA ASN A 39 0.10 -4.14 -17.39
C ASN A 39 -1.17 -4.57 -16.65
N ASP A 40 -2.03 -5.31 -17.33
CA ASP A 40 -3.32 -5.73 -16.81
C ASP A 40 -3.18 -6.68 -15.61
N ALA A 41 -2.13 -7.51 -15.58
CA ALA A 41 -1.90 -8.43 -14.47
C ALA A 41 -1.61 -7.68 -13.16
N ASN A 42 -0.95 -6.53 -13.24
CA ASN A 42 -0.61 -5.71 -12.10
C ASN A 42 -1.66 -4.63 -11.78
N LYS A 43 -2.62 -4.43 -12.68
CA LYS A 43 -3.66 -3.43 -12.46
C LYS A 43 -4.62 -3.88 -11.37
N VAL A 44 -4.84 -2.99 -10.39
CA VAL A 44 -5.77 -3.23 -9.28
C VAL A 44 -7.17 -2.83 -9.73
N GLN A 45 -8.09 -3.79 -9.69
CA GLN A 45 -9.49 -3.54 -10.02
C GLN A 45 -10.22 -2.90 -8.83
N GLY A 46 -11.30 -2.18 -9.12
CA GLY A 46 -12.11 -1.55 -8.08
C GLY A 46 -11.63 -0.15 -7.67
N CYS A 47 -10.66 0.41 -8.37
CA CYS A 47 -10.16 1.77 -8.14
C CYS A 47 -10.69 2.71 -9.22
N ALA A 48 -11.11 3.92 -8.82
CA ALA A 48 -11.53 4.96 -9.77
C ALA A 48 -10.35 5.47 -10.59
N SER A 49 -9.18 5.64 -9.95
CA SER A 49 -7.92 5.96 -10.63
C SER A 49 -7.25 4.68 -11.11
N GLN A 50 -6.35 4.79 -12.09
CA GLN A 50 -5.52 3.66 -12.48
C GLN A 50 -4.48 3.39 -11.40
N VAL A 51 -4.39 2.15 -10.96
CA VAL A 51 -3.43 1.71 -9.94
C VAL A 51 -2.78 0.41 -10.41
N TRP A 52 -1.47 0.34 -10.32
CA TRP A 52 -0.70 -0.87 -10.62
C TRP A 52 0.12 -1.26 -9.38
N LEU A 53 0.08 -2.54 -9.02
CA LEU A 53 0.91 -3.12 -7.96
C LEU A 53 1.65 -4.33 -8.50
N SER A 54 2.97 -4.30 -8.40
CA SER A 54 3.84 -5.41 -8.78
C SER A 54 4.43 -6.03 -7.52
N THR A 55 4.27 -7.32 -7.35
CA THR A 55 4.69 -8.06 -6.16
C THR A 55 5.87 -8.96 -6.51
N SER A 56 6.95 -8.87 -5.73
CA SER A 56 8.09 -9.76 -5.80
C SER A 56 8.14 -10.63 -4.57
N ILE A 57 8.35 -11.93 -4.75
CA ILE A 57 8.34 -12.92 -3.68
C ILE A 57 9.74 -13.55 -3.59
N LYS A 58 10.30 -13.57 -2.38
CA LYS A 58 11.59 -14.19 -2.12
C LYS A 58 11.47 -15.23 -1.02
N PRO A 59 12.11 -16.38 -1.16
CA PRO A 59 12.18 -17.34 -0.07
C PRO A 59 12.89 -16.72 1.13
N ASN A 60 12.41 -17.02 2.34
CA ASN A 60 12.97 -16.48 3.57
C ASN A 60 13.07 -17.57 4.64
N GLY A 61 13.51 -18.76 4.25
CA GLY A 61 13.72 -19.88 5.16
C GLY A 61 12.48 -20.25 5.96
N GLY A 62 12.66 -20.54 7.24
CA GLY A 62 11.58 -20.92 8.14
C GLY A 62 10.57 -19.81 8.45
N ALA A 63 10.90 -18.56 8.15
CA ALA A 63 9.99 -17.43 8.36
C ALA A 63 8.89 -17.34 7.27
N GLY A 64 9.01 -18.14 6.20
CA GLY A 64 8.10 -18.11 5.07
C GLY A 64 8.51 -17.08 4.02
N PRO A 65 7.74 -16.98 2.91
CA PRO A 65 8.10 -16.07 1.82
C PRO A 65 8.01 -14.61 2.23
N MET A 66 8.96 -13.82 1.78
CA MET A 66 8.99 -12.37 1.97
C MET A 66 8.50 -11.70 0.69
N LEU A 67 7.65 -10.69 0.85
CA LEU A 67 7.12 -9.94 -0.28
C LEU A 67 7.64 -8.51 -0.29
N THR A 68 7.98 -8.04 -1.48
CA THR A 68 8.28 -6.63 -1.74
C THR A 68 7.37 -6.15 -2.85
N PHE A 69 7.08 -4.85 -2.85
CA PHE A 69 6.10 -4.27 -3.76
C PHE A 69 6.66 -3.05 -4.48
N GLU A 70 6.25 -2.88 -5.71
CA GLU A 70 6.40 -1.65 -6.47
C GLU A 70 5.03 -1.26 -6.99
N GLY A 71 4.77 0.03 -7.15
CA GLY A 71 3.46 0.45 -7.64
C GLY A 71 3.43 1.90 -8.07
N ASP A 72 2.36 2.25 -8.74
CA ASP A 72 2.12 3.61 -9.21
C ASP A 72 0.62 3.84 -9.44
N SER A 73 0.26 5.10 -9.62
CA SER A 73 -1.09 5.51 -9.99
C SER A 73 -1.01 6.80 -10.79
N ASP A 74 -2.06 7.08 -11.55
CA ASP A 74 -2.20 8.35 -12.26
C ASP A 74 -2.71 9.49 -11.35
N ALA A 75 -3.09 9.18 -10.10
CA ALA A 75 -3.55 10.18 -9.14
C ALA A 75 -2.52 10.36 -8.02
N HIS A 76 -2.13 11.61 -7.75
CA HIS A 76 -1.09 11.92 -6.76
C HIS A 76 -1.45 11.47 -5.34
N ILE A 77 -2.70 11.67 -4.92
CA ILE A 77 -3.14 11.24 -3.58
C ILE A 77 -3.13 9.71 -3.45
N VAL A 78 -3.48 9.00 -4.51
CA VAL A 78 -3.47 7.54 -4.52
C VAL A 78 -2.04 7.02 -4.43
N ARG A 79 -1.09 7.68 -5.09
CA ARG A 79 0.33 7.34 -4.93
C ARG A 79 0.76 7.47 -3.47
N GLY A 80 0.27 8.48 -2.76
CA GLY A 80 0.51 8.63 -1.32
C GLY A 80 -0.05 7.48 -0.51
N LEU A 81 -1.25 7.03 -0.82
CA LEU A 81 -1.86 5.87 -0.17
C LEU A 81 -1.07 4.59 -0.46
N ILE A 82 -0.56 4.43 -1.67
CA ILE A 82 0.33 3.31 -2.03
C ILE A 82 1.59 3.35 -1.17
N ALA A 83 2.19 4.53 -0.99
CA ALA A 83 3.40 4.67 -0.17
C ALA A 83 3.15 4.26 1.29
N VAL A 84 1.99 4.62 1.84
CA VAL A 84 1.59 4.21 3.20
C VAL A 84 1.46 2.69 3.28
N LEU A 85 0.79 2.06 2.31
CA LEU A 85 0.64 0.61 2.29
C LEU A 85 1.99 -0.10 2.16
N PHE A 86 2.90 0.42 1.35
CA PHE A 86 4.21 -0.19 1.20
C PHE A 86 5.04 -0.05 2.49
N ALA A 87 4.90 1.06 3.21
CA ALA A 87 5.55 1.23 4.50
C ALA A 87 5.05 0.19 5.51
N LEU A 88 3.77 -0.19 5.42
CA LEU A 88 3.19 -1.21 6.29
C LEU A 88 3.58 -2.63 5.89
N TYR A 89 3.62 -2.92 4.59
CA TYR A 89 3.66 -4.30 4.09
C TYR A 89 4.98 -4.72 3.45
N SER A 90 5.68 -3.81 2.76
CA SER A 90 6.84 -4.19 1.94
C SER A 90 8.00 -4.69 2.78
N GLY A 91 8.65 -5.77 2.34
CA GLY A 91 9.77 -6.35 3.05
C GLY A 91 9.40 -7.26 4.20
N LYS A 92 8.12 -7.54 4.40
CA LYS A 92 7.63 -8.45 5.45
C LYS A 92 7.31 -9.82 4.87
N ASN A 93 7.32 -10.85 5.74
CA ASN A 93 6.89 -12.16 5.31
C ASN A 93 5.35 -12.20 5.15
N ALA A 94 4.86 -13.17 4.40
CA ALA A 94 3.44 -13.27 4.06
C ALA A 94 2.54 -13.38 5.30
N LYS A 95 2.98 -14.08 6.35
CA LYS A 95 2.20 -14.20 7.58
C LYS A 95 2.04 -12.87 8.29
N ASP A 96 3.10 -12.07 8.35
CA ASP A 96 3.05 -10.74 8.98
C ASP A 96 2.17 -9.78 8.17
N ILE A 97 2.20 -9.89 6.85
CA ILE A 97 1.31 -9.12 5.98
C ILE A 97 -0.15 -9.44 6.28
N LEU A 98 -0.48 -10.72 6.41
CA LEU A 98 -1.85 -11.15 6.71
C LEU A 98 -2.30 -10.79 8.12
N SER A 99 -1.36 -10.61 9.05
CA SER A 99 -1.66 -10.19 10.43
C SER A 99 -1.79 -8.68 10.57
N ALA A 100 -1.28 -7.89 9.64
CA ALA A 100 -1.33 -6.43 9.72
C ALA A 100 -2.73 -5.92 9.39
N ASP A 101 -3.21 -4.96 10.18
CA ASP A 101 -4.54 -4.38 10.01
C ASP A 101 -4.45 -3.00 9.34
N ALA A 102 -4.51 -3.01 8.01
CA ALA A 102 -4.44 -1.79 7.22
C ALA A 102 -5.69 -0.92 7.39
N VAL A 103 -6.85 -1.53 7.66
CA VAL A 103 -8.09 -0.78 7.89
C VAL A 103 -8.00 0.02 9.17
N ALA A 104 -7.47 -0.60 10.24
CA ALA A 104 -7.26 0.11 11.50
C ALA A 104 -6.27 1.27 11.33
N LEU A 105 -5.19 1.07 10.55
CA LEU A 105 -4.24 2.13 10.24
C LEU A 105 -4.92 3.27 9.49
N PHE A 106 -5.74 2.96 8.50
CA PHE A 106 -6.49 3.93 7.71
C PHE A 106 -7.37 4.82 8.61
N GLU A 107 -8.05 4.20 9.58
CA GLU A 107 -8.86 4.93 10.54
C GLU A 107 -8.00 5.76 11.51
N GLN A 108 -6.89 5.20 11.98
CA GLN A 108 -5.96 5.89 12.88
C GLN A 108 -5.39 7.16 12.25
N LEU A 109 -5.12 7.14 10.95
CA LEU A 109 -4.61 8.30 10.22
C LEU A 109 -5.71 9.32 9.88
N GLY A 110 -6.98 9.04 10.21
CA GLY A 110 -8.11 9.91 9.91
C GLY A 110 -8.52 9.95 8.45
N LEU A 111 -8.05 8.98 7.67
CA LEU A 111 -8.29 8.97 6.22
C LEU A 111 -9.73 8.63 5.85
N LYS A 112 -10.38 7.80 6.66
CA LYS A 112 -11.78 7.40 6.42
C LYS A 112 -12.73 8.58 6.36
N GLU A 113 -12.50 9.59 7.19
CA GLU A 113 -13.39 10.77 7.31
C GLU A 113 -13.11 11.80 6.24
N HIS A 114 -11.92 11.81 5.65
CA HIS A 114 -11.47 12.88 4.77
C HIS A 114 -11.30 12.48 3.31
N LEU A 115 -11.27 11.18 3.01
CA LEU A 115 -11.23 10.71 1.63
C LEU A 115 -12.64 10.46 1.09
N THR A 116 -12.80 10.64 -0.22
CA THR A 116 -14.06 10.29 -0.88
C THR A 116 -14.33 8.80 -0.75
N PRO A 117 -15.60 8.36 -0.82
CA PRO A 117 -15.91 6.92 -0.82
C PRO A 117 -15.18 6.15 -1.91
N GLN A 118 -14.99 6.74 -3.08
CA GLN A 118 -14.27 6.12 -4.20
C GLN A 118 -12.81 5.85 -3.83
N ARG A 119 -12.14 6.80 -3.15
CA ARG A 119 -10.76 6.62 -2.72
C ARG A 119 -10.63 5.62 -1.58
N SER A 120 -11.58 5.62 -0.66
CA SER A 120 -11.63 4.62 0.41
C SER A 120 -11.83 3.21 -0.15
N ASN A 121 -12.69 3.05 -1.15
CA ASN A 121 -12.89 1.77 -1.83
C ASN A 121 -11.63 1.34 -2.58
N GLY A 122 -10.94 2.27 -3.23
CA GLY A 122 -9.67 2.01 -3.90
C GLY A 122 -8.60 1.53 -2.91
N PHE A 123 -8.53 2.14 -1.74
CA PHE A 123 -7.62 1.70 -0.68
C PHE A 123 -7.90 0.25 -0.27
N ARG A 124 -9.17 -0.09 -0.05
CA ARG A 124 -9.57 -1.46 0.28
C ARG A 124 -9.21 -2.44 -0.83
N SER A 125 -9.41 -2.06 -2.08
CA SER A 125 -9.06 -2.91 -3.22
C SER A 125 -7.56 -3.19 -3.27
N MET A 126 -6.72 -2.19 -2.96
CA MET A 126 -5.28 -2.38 -2.86
C MET A 126 -4.91 -3.32 -1.72
N VAL A 127 -5.53 -3.16 -0.55
CA VAL A 127 -5.32 -4.05 0.60
C VAL A 127 -5.67 -5.48 0.26
N GLU A 128 -6.82 -5.70 -0.38
CA GLU A 128 -7.25 -7.04 -0.78
C GLU A 128 -6.29 -7.66 -1.80
N ARG A 129 -5.78 -6.88 -2.74
CA ARG A 129 -4.78 -7.37 -3.71
C ARG A 129 -3.50 -7.81 -3.02
N ILE A 130 -2.99 -7.02 -2.07
CA ILE A 130 -1.78 -7.35 -1.33
C ILE A 130 -2.01 -8.61 -0.50
N ARG A 131 -3.13 -8.72 0.19
CA ARG A 131 -3.46 -9.90 1.00
C ARG A 131 -3.64 -11.15 0.13
N ARG A 132 -4.24 -11.01 -1.04
CA ARG A 132 -4.38 -12.12 -2.00
C ARG A 132 -3.01 -12.62 -2.44
N ASP A 133 -2.09 -11.71 -2.73
CA ASP A 133 -0.74 -12.05 -3.16
C ASP A 133 0.03 -12.75 -2.02
N ALA A 134 -0.15 -12.29 -0.77
CA ALA A 134 0.44 -12.93 0.40
C ALA A 134 -0.09 -14.36 0.62
N ASN A 135 -1.39 -14.56 0.48
CA ASN A 135 -2.00 -15.89 0.58
C ASN A 135 -1.49 -16.82 -0.53
N ALA A 136 -1.39 -16.32 -1.75
CA ALA A 136 -0.87 -17.10 -2.87
C ALA A 136 0.58 -17.50 -2.64
N ALA A 137 1.39 -16.61 -2.08
CA ALA A 137 2.79 -16.89 -1.77
C ALA A 137 2.92 -18.00 -0.72
N LEU A 138 2.08 -17.99 0.31
CA LEU A 138 2.07 -19.05 1.33
C LEU A 138 1.68 -20.40 0.74
N THR A 139 0.71 -20.43 -0.16
CA THR A 139 0.25 -21.65 -0.81
C THR A 139 1.29 -22.21 -1.78
N ALA A 140 1.99 -21.34 -2.50
CA ALA A 140 2.95 -21.74 -3.53
C ALA A 140 4.25 -22.32 -2.97
N VAL A 141 4.54 -22.15 -1.68
CA VAL A 141 5.81 -22.55 -1.06
C VAL A 141 5.75 -23.96 -0.47
N HIS A 142 4.64 -24.64 -0.58
CA HIS A 142 4.50 -26.00 -0.07
C HIS A 142 5.11 -27.05 -0.96
#